data_7f155aa9c7d0b4f0f5030bde767f32d0
#
_entry.id   7f155aa9c7d0b4f0f5030bde767f32d0
#
_cell.length_a   1.000
_cell.length_b   1.000
_cell.length_c   1.000
_cell.angle_alpha   90.00
_cell.angle_beta   90.00
_cell.angle_gamma   90.00
#
_symmetry.space_group_name_H-M   'P 1'
#
loop_
_entity.id
_entity.type
_entity.pdbx_description
1 polymer ?
#
loop_
_entity_poly.entity_id
_entity_poly.type
_entity_poly.pdbx_seq_one_letter_code
_entity_poly.pdbx_strand_id
1 'polypeptide(L)'
;MAVSASLQVLLTSSIDYAGMFPPCSLALEPALQNHASYVHSPEAWMLNTFVLSVQQFNSARPLLSNFGPSHPLRVTALGPKTADIDSFLDALEDVDLAIRSFSKYKADLVSIAQLEMFLPDDVEQVCLQEANAIVGNLPVFWEAPPDKAEKTIALLAKHNSDQDVATFGYKLRTGGVTADAFPTSAQIARALVKAGMHQLAIKFTAGLHHPMRQFRGEVKTKMHGFLNVLGAAVLAAEHQWDVNQTMIMLEDEDPKSFSFTDAFFVWRDWKIDTERLKSRRRFVKSFGSCSFDEPRDDLRALNLL
;
A
#
# COMPACT_ATOMS: atom_id res chain seq x y z
N MET A 1 -22.51 -12.08 10.36
CA MET A 1 -22.58 -10.89 11.30
C MET A 1 -22.24 -9.66 10.48
N ALA A 2 -22.72 -8.46 10.85
CA ALA A 2 -22.27 -7.25 10.19
C ALA A 2 -20.81 -6.96 10.57
N VAL A 3 -20.01 -6.49 9.62
CA VAL A 3 -18.62 -6.08 9.86
C VAL A 3 -18.61 -4.89 10.82
N SER A 4 -17.81 -4.94 11.88
CA SER A 4 -17.71 -3.83 12.83
C SER A 4 -17.15 -2.56 12.19
N ALA A 5 -17.63 -1.39 12.62
CA ALA A 5 -17.24 -0.12 12.00
C ALA A 5 -15.74 0.16 12.12
N SER A 6 -15.09 -0.21 13.24
CA SER A 6 -13.64 0.00 13.38
C SER A 6 -12.81 -0.86 12.43
N LEU A 7 -13.20 -2.12 12.20
CA LEU A 7 -12.55 -2.96 11.18
C LEU A 7 -12.77 -2.40 9.78
N GLN A 8 -14.00 -1.97 9.49
CA GLN A 8 -14.31 -1.37 8.21
C GLN A 8 -13.48 -0.12 7.95
N VAL A 9 -13.34 0.77 8.94
CA VAL A 9 -12.47 1.95 8.85
C VAL A 9 -11.01 1.56 8.63
N LEU A 10 -10.49 0.55 9.36
CA LEU A 10 -9.11 0.12 9.23
C LEU A 10 -8.80 -0.46 7.84
N LEU A 11 -9.73 -1.21 7.26
CA LEU A 11 -9.50 -1.96 6.02
C LEU A 11 -10.14 -1.34 4.76
N THR A 12 -10.92 -0.26 4.86
CA THR A 12 -11.46 0.42 3.66
C THR A 12 -10.34 0.82 2.71
N SER A 13 -10.48 0.42 1.43
CA SER A 13 -9.50 0.71 0.36
C SER A 13 -8.06 0.37 0.78
N SER A 14 -7.87 -0.78 1.42
CA SER A 14 -6.55 -1.18 1.95
C SER A 14 -5.80 -2.14 1.02
N ILE A 15 -6.45 -2.77 0.06
CA ILE A 15 -5.84 -3.81 -0.77
C ILE A 15 -5.67 -3.30 -2.21
N ASP A 16 -4.40 -3.16 -2.63
CA ASP A 16 -4.06 -2.98 -4.04
C ASP A 16 -3.84 -4.37 -4.64
N TYR A 17 -4.71 -4.78 -5.56
CA TYR A 17 -4.64 -6.09 -6.16
C TYR A 17 -3.50 -6.18 -7.16
N ALA A 18 -2.55 -7.03 -6.88
CA ALA A 18 -1.30 -7.23 -7.60
C ALA A 18 -1.18 -8.66 -8.18
N GLY A 19 -2.28 -9.23 -8.71
CA GLY A 19 -2.36 -10.62 -9.14
C GLY A 19 -1.37 -11.05 -10.20
N MET A 20 -0.79 -10.09 -10.95
CA MET A 20 0.25 -10.35 -11.95
C MET A 20 1.64 -10.56 -11.33
N PHE A 21 1.81 -10.31 -10.05
CA PHE A 21 3.10 -10.39 -9.36
C PHE A 21 3.22 -11.68 -8.52
N PRO A 22 4.47 -12.12 -8.24
CA PRO A 22 4.68 -13.28 -7.38
C PRO A 22 4.01 -13.14 -6.01
N PRO A 23 3.57 -14.27 -5.43
CA PRO A 23 3.66 -15.64 -5.93
C PRO A 23 2.59 -16.04 -6.96
N CYS A 24 1.49 -15.29 -7.14
CA CYS A 24 0.39 -15.66 -8.03
C CYS A 24 0.78 -15.62 -9.52
N SER A 25 1.51 -14.60 -9.94
CA SER A 25 2.08 -14.45 -11.29
C SER A 25 1.08 -14.71 -12.43
N LEU A 26 -0.15 -14.23 -12.30
CA LEU A 26 -1.19 -14.39 -13.31
C LEU A 26 -0.83 -13.60 -14.59
N ALA A 27 -1.27 -14.09 -15.74
CA ALA A 27 -1.26 -13.29 -16.96
C ALA A 27 -2.22 -12.09 -16.83
N LEU A 28 -2.01 -11.05 -17.65
CA LEU A 28 -2.75 -9.78 -17.57
C LEU A 28 -4.27 -9.97 -17.68
N GLU A 29 -4.73 -10.75 -18.67
CA GLU A 29 -6.16 -10.91 -18.90
C GLU A 29 -6.88 -11.62 -17.72
N PRO A 30 -6.42 -12.78 -17.20
CA PRO A 30 -7.00 -13.38 -16.00
C PRO A 30 -6.95 -12.47 -14.78
N ALA A 31 -5.86 -11.70 -14.59
CA ALA A 31 -5.76 -10.77 -13.47
C ALA A 31 -6.81 -9.64 -13.57
N LEU A 32 -7.04 -9.08 -14.77
CA LEU A 32 -8.07 -8.07 -14.99
C LEU A 32 -9.49 -8.64 -14.83
N GLN A 33 -9.73 -9.87 -15.28
CA GLN A 33 -11.01 -10.56 -15.08
C GLN A 33 -11.31 -10.77 -13.60
N ASN A 34 -10.32 -11.20 -12.81
CA ASN A 34 -10.45 -11.33 -11.37
C ASN A 34 -10.78 -9.98 -10.72
N HIS A 35 -10.05 -8.91 -11.07
CA HIS A 35 -10.32 -7.59 -10.53
C HIS A 35 -11.72 -7.09 -10.87
N ALA A 36 -12.18 -7.29 -12.11
CA ALA A 36 -13.54 -6.97 -12.54
C ALA A 36 -14.61 -7.75 -11.75
N SER A 37 -14.32 -8.97 -11.33
CA SER A 37 -15.19 -9.76 -10.43
C SER A 37 -15.16 -9.20 -8.99
N TYR A 38 -13.98 -8.84 -8.49
CA TYR A 38 -13.80 -8.38 -7.11
C TYR A 38 -14.52 -7.07 -6.80
N VAL A 39 -14.62 -6.14 -7.76
CA VAL A 39 -15.35 -4.87 -7.57
C VAL A 39 -16.86 -5.07 -7.34
N HIS A 40 -17.38 -6.26 -7.63
CA HIS A 40 -18.79 -6.63 -7.39
C HIS A 40 -18.97 -7.54 -6.15
N SER A 41 -17.89 -7.90 -5.46
CA SER A 41 -17.98 -8.72 -4.24
C SER A 41 -18.51 -7.92 -3.04
N PRO A 42 -19.12 -8.59 -2.04
CA PRO A 42 -19.57 -7.93 -0.80
C PRO A 42 -18.44 -7.19 -0.07
N GLU A 43 -17.20 -7.65 -0.22
CA GLU A 43 -16.02 -7.06 0.43
C GLU A 43 -15.26 -6.07 -0.49
N ALA A 44 -15.85 -5.66 -1.62
CA ALA A 44 -15.24 -4.68 -2.54
C ALA A 44 -14.78 -3.38 -1.86
N TRP A 45 -15.35 -3.05 -0.69
CA TRP A 45 -14.96 -1.91 0.11
C TRP A 45 -13.49 -1.96 0.60
N MET A 46 -12.87 -3.16 0.68
CA MET A 46 -11.45 -3.34 1.00
C MET A 46 -10.54 -3.14 -0.22
N LEU A 47 -11.09 -3.35 -1.44
CA LEU A 47 -10.33 -3.23 -2.68
C LEU A 47 -10.05 -1.75 -2.98
N ASN A 48 -8.81 -1.43 -3.33
CA ASN A 48 -8.41 -0.07 -3.69
C ASN A 48 -8.12 0.04 -5.20
N THR A 49 -7.02 -0.51 -5.68
CA THR A 49 -6.58 -0.39 -7.07
C THR A 49 -6.10 -1.72 -7.64
N PHE A 50 -5.95 -1.75 -8.96
CA PHE A 50 -5.22 -2.79 -9.69
C PHE A 50 -3.79 -2.31 -9.94
N VAL A 51 -2.78 -3.10 -9.54
CA VAL A 51 -1.37 -2.76 -9.77
C VAL A 51 -0.96 -3.19 -11.18
N LEU A 52 -0.59 -2.23 -12.02
CA LEU A 52 -0.24 -2.47 -13.42
C LEU A 52 1.06 -1.74 -13.80
N SER A 53 2.03 -2.48 -14.32
CA SER A 53 3.24 -1.87 -14.88
C SER A 53 2.88 -0.97 -16.07
N VAL A 54 3.50 0.21 -16.16
CA VAL A 54 3.30 1.14 -17.29
C VAL A 54 3.64 0.50 -18.65
N GLN A 55 4.56 -0.46 -18.65
CA GLN A 55 4.93 -1.23 -19.84
C GLN A 55 3.79 -2.08 -20.40
N GLN A 56 2.79 -2.39 -19.58
CA GLN A 56 1.64 -3.21 -19.97
C GLN A 56 0.39 -2.40 -20.33
N PHE A 57 0.43 -1.07 -20.25
CA PHE A 57 -0.72 -0.22 -20.56
C PHE A 57 -1.30 -0.47 -21.95
N ASN A 58 -0.44 -0.59 -22.97
CA ASN A 58 -0.90 -0.87 -24.33
C ASN A 58 -1.58 -2.23 -24.45
N SER A 59 -1.05 -3.25 -23.77
CA SER A 59 -1.65 -4.60 -23.74
C SER A 59 -2.97 -4.64 -22.97
N ALA A 60 -3.15 -3.75 -21.97
CA ALA A 60 -4.38 -3.66 -21.20
C ALA A 60 -5.54 -2.97 -21.95
N ARG A 61 -5.25 -2.07 -22.91
CA ARG A 61 -6.29 -1.30 -23.65
C ARG A 61 -7.42 -2.14 -24.22
N PRO A 62 -7.17 -3.25 -24.96
CA PRO A 62 -8.24 -4.07 -25.52
C PRO A 62 -9.07 -4.81 -24.45
N LEU A 63 -8.54 -4.98 -23.24
CA LEU A 63 -9.16 -5.72 -22.14
C LEU A 63 -10.03 -4.87 -21.23
N LEU A 64 -10.15 -3.56 -21.49
CA LEU A 64 -10.93 -2.63 -20.65
C LEU A 64 -12.45 -2.80 -20.79
N SER A 65 -12.94 -3.65 -21.70
CA SER A 65 -14.37 -3.90 -21.88
C SER A 65 -15.07 -4.51 -20.66
N ASN A 66 -14.33 -5.07 -19.71
CA ASN A 66 -14.87 -5.60 -18.46
C ASN A 66 -15.16 -4.52 -17.41
N PHE A 67 -14.84 -3.25 -17.71
CA PHE A 67 -15.01 -2.11 -16.82
C PHE A 67 -16.01 -1.11 -17.42
N GLY A 68 -16.62 -0.28 -16.59
CA GLY A 68 -17.62 0.70 -16.98
C GLY A 68 -17.58 1.95 -16.12
N PRO A 69 -18.36 2.98 -16.46
CA PRO A 69 -18.36 4.24 -15.71
C PRO A 69 -18.74 4.11 -14.24
N SER A 70 -19.58 3.12 -13.89
CA SER A 70 -19.93 2.84 -12.48
C SER A 70 -18.83 2.12 -11.70
N HIS A 71 -18.00 1.34 -12.38
CA HIS A 71 -16.87 0.61 -11.81
C HIS A 71 -15.68 0.71 -12.77
N PRO A 72 -15.04 1.88 -12.88
CA PRO A 72 -13.85 2.03 -13.71
C PRO A 72 -12.67 1.27 -13.13
N LEU A 73 -11.77 0.81 -13.99
CA LEU A 73 -10.48 0.26 -13.55
C LEU A 73 -9.66 1.37 -12.89
N ARG A 74 -9.51 1.31 -11.59
CA ARG A 74 -8.61 2.20 -10.84
C ARG A 74 -7.23 1.56 -10.78
N VAL A 75 -6.24 2.25 -11.30
CA VAL A 75 -4.88 1.70 -11.47
C VAL A 75 -3.89 2.37 -10.53
N THR A 76 -3.08 1.55 -9.87
CA THR A 76 -1.75 1.94 -9.39
C THR A 76 -0.77 1.67 -10.53
N ALA A 77 -0.25 2.73 -11.14
CA ALA A 77 0.79 2.63 -12.15
C ALA A 77 2.12 2.24 -11.49
N LEU A 78 2.81 1.23 -12.02
CA LEU A 78 4.12 0.83 -11.53
C LEU A 78 5.18 1.21 -12.57
N GLY A 79 6.05 2.17 -12.21
CA GLY A 79 7.17 2.61 -13.01
C GLY A 79 8.37 1.64 -12.93
N PRO A 80 9.35 1.79 -13.82
CA PRO A 80 10.55 0.97 -13.81
C PRO A 80 11.48 1.32 -12.65
N LYS A 81 12.38 0.40 -12.33
CA LYS A 81 13.53 0.70 -11.47
C LYS A 81 14.67 1.21 -12.36
N THR A 82 15.33 2.28 -11.93
CA THR A 82 16.45 2.91 -12.62
C THR A 82 17.75 2.79 -11.81
N ALA A 83 18.88 3.04 -12.45
CA ALA A 83 20.20 2.87 -11.84
C ALA A 83 20.68 4.14 -11.10
N ASP A 84 20.35 5.31 -11.62
CA ASP A 84 20.84 6.61 -11.20
C ASP A 84 19.77 7.71 -11.35
N ILE A 85 20.10 8.94 -10.99
CA ILE A 85 19.17 10.09 -10.98
C ILE A 85 18.81 10.51 -12.40
N ASP A 86 19.76 10.53 -13.33
CA ASP A 86 19.48 10.99 -14.71
C ASP A 86 18.50 10.02 -15.38
N SER A 87 18.80 8.72 -15.35
CA SER A 87 17.90 7.69 -15.88
C SER A 87 16.55 7.64 -15.12
N PHE A 88 16.50 8.06 -13.87
CA PHE A 88 15.27 8.15 -13.09
C PHE A 88 14.35 9.26 -13.62
N LEU A 89 14.88 10.47 -13.87
CA LEU A 89 14.08 11.59 -14.37
C LEU A 89 13.60 11.32 -15.79
N ASP A 90 14.46 10.83 -16.67
CA ASP A 90 14.08 10.42 -18.05
C ASP A 90 12.96 9.36 -18.01
N ALA A 91 13.12 8.33 -17.18
CA ALA A 91 12.10 7.30 -17.04
C ALA A 91 10.78 7.84 -16.45
N LEU A 92 10.85 8.84 -15.57
CA LEU A 92 9.67 9.46 -14.99
C LEU A 92 8.87 10.27 -16.02
N GLU A 93 9.55 10.96 -16.95
CA GLU A 93 8.93 11.64 -18.09
C GLU A 93 8.20 10.63 -18.99
N ASP A 94 8.85 9.51 -19.35
CA ASP A 94 8.25 8.44 -20.13
C ASP A 94 7.02 7.83 -19.42
N VAL A 95 7.09 7.64 -18.11
CA VAL A 95 5.99 7.16 -17.27
C VAL A 95 4.82 8.15 -17.29
N ASP A 96 5.06 9.44 -17.13
CA ASP A 96 4.00 10.47 -17.18
C ASP A 96 3.32 10.49 -18.56
N LEU A 97 4.07 10.43 -19.64
CA LEU A 97 3.54 10.33 -21.00
C LEU A 97 2.67 9.08 -21.19
N ALA A 98 3.14 7.93 -20.69
CA ALA A 98 2.38 6.68 -20.74
C ALA A 98 1.06 6.78 -19.93
N ILE A 99 1.11 7.34 -18.73
CA ILE A 99 -0.06 7.57 -17.86
C ILE A 99 -1.06 8.48 -18.56
N ARG A 100 -0.63 9.61 -19.10
CA ARG A 100 -1.51 10.55 -19.82
C ARG A 100 -2.15 9.90 -21.05
N SER A 101 -1.37 9.12 -21.80
CA SER A 101 -1.86 8.40 -22.99
C SER A 101 -2.88 7.32 -22.61
N PHE A 102 -2.63 6.57 -21.55
CA PHE A 102 -3.53 5.51 -21.09
C PHE A 102 -4.84 6.07 -20.53
N SER A 103 -4.77 7.12 -19.71
CA SER A 103 -5.94 7.78 -19.13
C SER A 103 -6.86 8.41 -20.18
N LYS A 104 -6.30 8.91 -21.29
CA LYS A 104 -7.09 9.50 -22.39
C LYS A 104 -7.77 8.46 -23.28
N TYR A 105 -7.29 7.21 -23.30
CA TYR A 105 -7.77 6.20 -24.25
C TYR A 105 -9.26 5.87 -24.06
N LYS A 106 -9.71 5.71 -22.81
CA LYS A 106 -11.11 5.51 -22.42
C LYS A 106 -11.30 6.08 -21.01
N ALA A 107 -11.39 7.40 -20.91
CA ALA A 107 -11.43 8.10 -19.62
C ALA A 107 -12.58 7.65 -18.70
N ASP A 108 -13.67 7.12 -19.25
CA ASP A 108 -14.80 6.60 -18.48
C ASP A 108 -14.56 5.19 -17.90
N LEU A 109 -13.56 4.47 -18.42
CA LEU A 109 -13.32 3.06 -18.05
C LEU A 109 -12.07 2.87 -17.21
N VAL A 110 -11.16 3.85 -17.18
CA VAL A 110 -9.89 3.74 -16.47
C VAL A 110 -9.50 5.06 -15.82
N SER A 111 -8.94 4.96 -14.62
CA SER A 111 -8.34 6.10 -13.92
C SER A 111 -7.03 5.68 -13.26
N ILE A 112 -6.01 6.54 -13.35
CA ILE A 112 -4.76 6.35 -12.59
C ILE A 112 -4.92 7.02 -11.24
N ALA A 113 -4.92 6.20 -10.19
CA ALA A 113 -5.11 6.66 -8.82
C ALA A 113 -3.80 7.13 -8.18
N GLN A 114 -2.69 6.48 -8.53
CA GLN A 114 -1.37 6.75 -7.99
C GLN A 114 -0.28 6.12 -8.86
N LEU A 115 0.95 6.63 -8.70
CA LEU A 115 2.17 6.06 -9.25
C LEU A 115 3.00 5.44 -8.12
N GLU A 116 3.63 4.31 -8.39
CA GLU A 116 4.68 3.72 -7.56
C GLU A 116 5.96 3.61 -8.38
N MET A 117 7.06 4.07 -7.84
CA MET A 117 8.36 3.96 -8.50
C MET A 117 9.48 3.86 -7.46
N PHE A 118 10.57 3.20 -7.83
CA PHE A 118 11.74 3.09 -6.98
C PHE A 118 12.51 4.42 -6.98
N LEU A 119 12.91 4.87 -5.79
CA LEU A 119 13.69 6.10 -5.63
C LEU A 119 15.19 5.75 -5.64
N PRO A 120 16.01 6.38 -6.49
CA PRO A 120 17.46 6.22 -6.45
C PRO A 120 18.08 6.57 -5.10
N ASP A 121 19.26 6.03 -4.82
CA ASP A 121 19.87 6.12 -3.48
C ASP A 121 20.26 7.53 -3.05
N ASP A 122 20.75 8.36 -3.93
CA ASP A 122 21.33 9.68 -3.64
C ASP A 122 20.41 10.84 -4.02
N VAL A 123 19.09 10.60 -3.97
CA VAL A 123 18.10 11.65 -4.27
C VAL A 123 18.15 12.76 -3.23
N GLU A 124 18.20 14.00 -3.73
CA GLU A 124 18.12 15.24 -2.97
C GLU A 124 16.82 16.01 -3.24
N GLN A 125 16.59 17.11 -2.50
CA GLN A 125 15.39 17.94 -2.64
C GLN A 125 15.20 18.49 -4.07
N VAL A 126 16.27 18.85 -4.76
CA VAL A 126 16.21 19.34 -6.14
C VAL A 126 15.63 18.31 -7.08
N CYS A 127 16.08 17.05 -7.00
CA CYS A 127 15.53 15.95 -7.79
C CYS A 127 14.03 15.71 -7.49
N LEU A 128 13.61 15.82 -6.22
CA LEU A 128 12.19 15.72 -5.87
C LEU A 128 11.36 16.88 -6.42
N GLN A 129 11.92 18.08 -6.50
CA GLN A 129 11.25 19.23 -7.14
C GLN A 129 11.06 19.00 -8.64
N GLU A 130 12.08 18.51 -9.33
CA GLU A 130 12.00 18.14 -10.75
C GLU A 130 10.97 17.01 -10.97
N ALA A 131 11.03 15.96 -10.15
CA ALA A 131 10.05 14.88 -10.20
C ALA A 131 8.61 15.40 -9.99
N ASN A 132 8.40 16.33 -9.03
CA ASN A 132 7.09 16.93 -8.79
C ASN A 132 6.60 17.76 -9.99
N ALA A 133 7.50 18.47 -10.67
CA ALA A 133 7.17 19.23 -11.88
C ALA A 133 6.70 18.32 -13.01
N ILE A 134 7.26 17.09 -13.13
CA ILE A 134 6.86 16.09 -14.12
C ILE A 134 5.49 15.50 -13.79
N VAL A 135 5.30 14.98 -12.57
CA VAL A 135 4.09 14.21 -12.20
C VAL A 135 2.91 15.10 -11.79
N GLY A 136 3.14 16.37 -11.46
CA GLY A 136 2.12 17.31 -11.02
C GLY A 136 1.40 16.85 -9.75
N ASN A 137 0.07 16.84 -9.79
CA ASN A 137 -0.76 16.49 -8.64
C ASN A 137 -1.04 14.98 -8.49
N LEU A 138 -0.39 14.12 -9.29
CA LEU A 138 -0.56 12.68 -9.15
C LEU A 138 0.08 12.19 -7.83
N PRO A 139 -0.65 11.47 -6.96
CA PRO A 139 -0.04 10.85 -5.79
C PRO A 139 1.04 9.86 -6.21
N VAL A 140 2.25 9.99 -5.65
CA VAL A 140 3.37 9.10 -5.92
C VAL A 140 3.88 8.48 -4.63
N PHE A 141 4.06 7.16 -4.64
CA PHE A 141 4.67 6.41 -3.55
C PHE A 141 6.06 5.95 -3.95
N TRP A 142 7.07 6.57 -3.35
CA TRP A 142 8.46 6.31 -3.61
C TRP A 142 8.96 5.13 -2.79
N GLU A 143 9.41 4.07 -3.47
CA GLU A 143 9.98 2.88 -2.83
C GLU A 143 11.48 3.10 -2.58
N ALA A 144 11.90 2.86 -1.34
CA ALA A 144 13.31 2.77 -0.98
C ALA A 144 13.52 1.61 0.00
N PRO A 145 14.77 1.08 0.14
CA PRO A 145 15.07 -0.01 1.05
C PRO A 145 14.67 0.30 2.51
N PRO A 146 14.23 -0.71 3.29
CA PRO A 146 13.76 -0.50 4.67
C PRO A 146 14.79 0.11 5.63
N ASP A 147 16.08 -0.12 5.39
CA ASP A 147 17.19 0.49 6.15
C ASP A 147 17.36 1.99 5.88
N LYS A 148 16.88 2.49 4.73
CA LYS A 148 16.86 3.91 4.35
C LYS A 148 15.54 4.62 4.68
N ALA A 149 14.55 3.90 5.23
CA ALA A 149 13.19 4.41 5.43
C ALA A 149 13.14 5.75 6.19
N GLU A 150 13.85 5.87 7.31
CA GLU A 150 13.78 7.09 8.14
C GLU A 150 14.32 8.32 7.40
N LYS A 151 15.45 8.17 6.67
CA LYS A 151 16.03 9.23 5.84
C LYS A 151 15.08 9.62 4.71
N THR A 152 14.57 8.63 4.00
CA THR A 152 13.65 8.85 2.86
C THR A 152 12.35 9.51 3.31
N ILE A 153 11.73 9.03 4.39
CA ILE A 153 10.49 9.61 4.95
C ILE A 153 10.73 11.08 5.35
N ALA A 154 11.85 11.40 6.00
CA ALA A 154 12.16 12.78 6.36
C ALA A 154 12.36 13.68 5.13
N LEU A 155 13.02 13.17 4.08
CA LEU A 155 13.24 13.87 2.83
C LEU A 155 11.90 14.18 2.11
N LEU A 156 11.03 13.17 1.99
CA LEU A 156 9.71 13.30 1.36
C LEU A 156 8.78 14.23 2.16
N ALA A 157 8.81 14.14 3.49
CA ALA A 157 8.03 15.00 4.36
C ALA A 157 8.46 16.48 4.24
N LYS A 158 9.77 16.71 4.16
CA LYS A 158 10.30 18.07 3.91
C LYS A 158 9.84 18.58 2.54
N HIS A 159 9.92 17.76 1.50
CA HIS A 159 9.43 18.15 0.17
C HIS A 159 7.96 18.52 0.22
N ASN A 160 7.11 17.67 0.81
CA ASN A 160 5.67 17.93 0.90
C ASN A 160 5.33 19.20 1.69
N SER A 161 6.14 19.58 2.71
CA SER A 161 5.92 20.82 3.47
C SER A 161 6.12 22.10 2.66
N ASP A 162 6.86 22.00 1.58
CA ASP A 162 7.19 23.10 0.68
C ASP A 162 6.22 23.17 -0.53
N GLN A 163 5.19 22.30 -0.57
CA GLN A 163 4.20 22.21 -1.64
C GLN A 163 2.79 22.60 -1.17
N ASP A 164 2.00 23.18 -2.07
CA ASP A 164 0.58 23.48 -1.81
C ASP A 164 -0.26 22.18 -1.63
N VAL A 165 0.14 21.13 -2.32
CA VAL A 165 -0.50 19.80 -2.26
C VAL A 165 0.55 18.73 -2.00
N ALA A 166 0.45 18.07 -0.87
CA ALA A 166 1.34 16.97 -0.50
C ALA A 166 0.97 15.69 -1.29
N THR A 167 1.76 15.37 -2.32
CA THR A 167 1.49 14.26 -3.24
C THR A 167 2.44 13.07 -3.04
N PHE A 168 3.57 13.26 -2.38
CA PHE A 168 4.58 12.22 -2.21
C PHE A 168 4.36 11.42 -0.92
N GLY A 169 4.42 10.10 -1.05
CA GLY A 169 4.38 9.15 0.04
C GLY A 169 5.54 8.16 -0.04
N TYR A 170 5.70 7.38 1.02
CA TYR A 170 6.72 6.33 1.10
C TYR A 170 6.08 4.96 0.87
N LYS A 171 6.74 4.14 0.05
CA LYS A 171 6.37 2.74 -0.19
C LYS A 171 7.37 1.83 0.51
N LEU A 172 6.90 1.10 1.51
CA LEU A 172 7.69 0.14 2.27
C LEU A 172 7.49 -1.27 1.73
N ARG A 173 8.57 -1.93 1.35
CA ARG A 173 8.54 -3.36 1.08
C ARG A 173 8.50 -4.13 2.39
N THR A 174 7.51 -5.03 2.55
CA THR A 174 7.28 -5.81 3.77
C THR A 174 7.55 -7.30 3.61
N GLY A 175 8.01 -7.72 2.43
CA GLY A 175 8.36 -9.12 2.17
C GLY A 175 8.72 -9.41 0.72
N GLY A 176 8.68 -10.68 0.37
CA GLY A 176 8.99 -11.20 -0.96
C GLY A 176 8.78 -12.71 -1.03
N VAL A 177 9.53 -13.37 -1.91
CA VAL A 177 9.43 -14.83 -2.14
C VAL A 177 10.53 -15.63 -1.41
N THR A 178 11.45 -14.94 -0.73
CA THR A 178 12.55 -15.54 0.05
C THR A 178 12.62 -14.92 1.44
N ALA A 179 13.18 -15.62 2.42
CA ALA A 179 13.23 -15.19 3.82
C ALA A 179 13.95 -13.85 4.02
N ASP A 180 15.01 -13.61 3.28
CA ASP A 180 15.83 -12.39 3.33
C ASP A 180 15.14 -11.15 2.75
N ALA A 181 14.07 -11.34 1.98
CA ALA A 181 13.25 -10.24 1.46
C ALA A 181 12.31 -9.63 2.50
N PHE A 182 12.18 -10.24 3.68
CA PHE A 182 11.33 -9.74 4.76
C PHE A 182 12.10 -8.80 5.68
N PRO A 183 11.73 -7.52 5.78
CA PRO A 183 12.35 -6.62 6.75
C PRO A 183 12.06 -7.09 8.18
N THR A 184 12.94 -6.76 9.11
CA THR A 184 12.71 -6.99 10.53
C THR A 184 11.57 -6.14 11.07
N SER A 185 10.94 -6.59 12.16
CA SER A 185 9.91 -5.81 12.85
C SER A 185 10.43 -4.43 13.28
N ALA A 186 11.72 -4.34 13.62
CA ALA A 186 12.37 -3.07 13.97
C ALA A 186 12.46 -2.10 12.78
N GLN A 187 12.74 -2.59 11.57
CA GLN A 187 12.78 -1.76 10.36
C GLN A 187 11.39 -1.23 10.02
N ILE A 188 10.36 -2.09 10.11
CA ILE A 188 8.96 -1.67 9.88
C ILE A 188 8.55 -0.66 10.97
N ALA A 189 8.81 -0.95 12.25
CA ALA A 189 8.46 -0.05 13.35
C ALA A 189 9.07 1.35 13.18
N ARG A 190 10.36 1.44 12.83
CA ARG A 190 11.02 2.72 12.54
C ARG A 190 10.32 3.49 11.41
N ALA A 191 9.97 2.81 10.32
CA ALA A 191 9.25 3.43 9.21
C ALA A 191 7.87 3.94 9.64
N LEU A 192 7.10 3.14 10.39
CA LEU A 192 5.76 3.51 10.86
C LEU A 192 5.79 4.69 11.82
N VAL A 193 6.68 4.66 12.82
CA VAL A 193 6.84 5.76 13.79
C VAL A 193 7.26 7.04 13.06
N LYS A 194 8.24 6.95 12.15
CA LYS A 194 8.72 8.11 11.41
C LYS A 194 7.64 8.69 10.48
N ALA A 195 6.90 7.85 9.76
CA ALA A 195 5.80 8.28 8.90
C ALA A 195 4.66 8.93 9.74
N GLY A 196 4.32 8.33 10.88
CA GLY A 196 3.34 8.88 11.81
C GLY A 196 3.73 10.24 12.38
N MET A 197 4.99 10.43 12.77
CA MET A 197 5.51 11.73 13.26
C MET A 197 5.36 12.84 12.22
N HIS A 198 5.60 12.54 10.95
CA HIS A 198 5.50 13.51 9.84
C HIS A 198 4.12 13.56 9.19
N GLN A 199 3.18 12.68 9.58
CA GLN A 199 1.91 12.46 8.88
C GLN A 199 2.12 12.19 7.37
N LEU A 200 3.27 11.60 7.00
CA LEU A 200 3.61 11.25 5.63
C LEU A 200 2.83 10.01 5.21
N ALA A 201 2.20 10.06 4.05
CA ALA A 201 1.50 8.91 3.49
C ALA A 201 2.46 7.72 3.32
N ILE A 202 2.08 6.56 3.89
CA ILE A 202 2.83 5.31 3.77
C ILE A 202 1.94 4.20 3.23
N LYS A 203 2.48 3.41 2.31
CA LYS A 203 1.85 2.18 1.82
C LYS A 203 2.85 1.03 1.84
N PHE A 204 2.33 -0.19 1.64
CA PHE A 204 3.13 -1.40 1.77
C PHE A 204 3.07 -2.24 0.51
N THR A 205 4.14 -3.00 0.25
CA THR A 205 4.17 -3.92 -0.90
C THR A 205 4.84 -5.23 -0.52
N ALA A 206 4.35 -6.32 -1.10
CA ALA A 206 4.78 -7.70 -0.89
C ALA A 206 4.64 -8.21 0.57
N GLY A 207 4.38 -9.48 0.74
CA GLY A 207 4.43 -10.15 2.03
C GLY A 207 3.27 -9.92 3.01
N LEU A 208 2.27 -9.06 2.69
CA LEU A 208 1.09 -8.85 3.53
C LEU A 208 -0.11 -9.60 2.94
N HIS A 209 -0.08 -10.92 3.08
CA HIS A 209 -1.15 -11.80 2.57
C HIS A 209 -2.16 -12.17 3.66
N HIS A 210 -1.72 -12.26 4.90
CA HIS A 210 -2.48 -12.76 6.04
C HIS A 210 -2.77 -11.65 7.06
N PRO A 211 -3.88 -11.74 7.82
CA PRO A 211 -4.22 -10.74 8.82
C PRO A 211 -3.21 -10.70 9.98
N MET A 212 -2.74 -11.87 10.41
CA MET A 212 -1.87 -12.01 11.56
C MET A 212 -0.47 -12.44 11.15
N ARG A 213 0.54 -11.99 11.94
CA ARG A 213 1.90 -12.48 11.83
C ARG A 213 1.93 -14.00 12.05
N GLN A 214 2.57 -14.74 11.15
CA GLN A 214 2.67 -16.20 11.25
C GLN A 214 3.87 -16.75 10.47
N PHE A 215 4.36 -17.93 10.89
CA PHE A 215 5.39 -18.66 10.14
C PHE A 215 4.78 -19.28 8.88
N ARG A 216 5.47 -19.12 7.75
CA ARG A 216 5.06 -19.72 6.48
C ARG A 216 6.21 -20.54 5.90
N GLY A 217 5.90 -21.82 5.64
CA GLY A 217 6.89 -22.80 5.15
C GLY A 217 7.41 -22.49 3.75
N GLU A 218 6.57 -21.89 2.89
CA GLU A 218 6.91 -21.52 1.52
C GLU A 218 8.02 -20.45 1.42
N VAL A 219 8.08 -19.55 2.38
CA VAL A 219 9.11 -18.51 2.47
C VAL A 219 10.12 -18.76 3.59
N LYS A 220 9.91 -19.81 4.39
CA LYS A 220 10.76 -20.24 5.52
C LYS A 220 11.04 -19.16 6.56
N THR A 221 10.08 -18.24 6.74
CA THR A 221 10.16 -17.17 7.73
C THR A 221 8.77 -16.79 8.25
N LYS A 222 8.73 -15.92 9.27
CA LYS A 222 7.48 -15.32 9.73
C LYS A 222 7.11 -14.15 8.83
N MET A 223 5.96 -14.25 8.17
CA MET A 223 5.37 -13.14 7.42
C MET A 223 4.68 -12.17 8.37
N HIS A 224 4.76 -10.87 8.06
CA HIS A 224 4.03 -9.85 8.81
C HIS A 224 2.53 -9.91 8.50
N GLY A 225 1.68 -9.66 9.51
CA GLY A 225 0.24 -9.58 9.34
C GLY A 225 -0.21 -8.16 8.93
N PHE A 226 -1.20 -8.07 8.05
CA PHE A 226 -1.69 -6.73 7.66
C PHE A 226 -2.46 -6.04 8.81
N LEU A 227 -3.14 -6.78 9.71
CA LEU A 227 -3.74 -6.19 10.92
C LEU A 227 -2.66 -5.71 11.89
N ASN A 228 -1.54 -6.45 12.01
CA ASN A 228 -0.41 -6.00 12.81
C ASN A 228 0.16 -4.68 12.26
N VAL A 229 0.42 -4.61 10.94
CA VAL A 229 1.08 -3.44 10.32
C VAL A 229 0.17 -2.21 10.31
N LEU A 230 -1.06 -2.34 9.81
CA LEU A 230 -2.00 -1.21 9.76
C LEU A 230 -2.41 -0.77 11.17
N GLY A 231 -2.67 -1.74 12.06
CA GLY A 231 -3.02 -1.47 13.47
C GLY A 231 -1.89 -0.79 14.23
N ALA A 232 -0.65 -1.29 14.09
CA ALA A 232 0.52 -0.67 14.72
C ALA A 232 0.73 0.76 14.23
N ALA A 233 0.57 1.03 12.94
CA ALA A 233 0.71 2.37 12.38
C ALA A 233 -0.28 3.36 13.02
N VAL A 234 -1.56 3.00 13.14
CA VAL A 234 -2.59 3.91 13.69
C VAL A 234 -2.47 4.05 15.21
N LEU A 235 -2.18 2.97 15.97
CA LEU A 235 -2.01 3.04 17.41
C LEU A 235 -0.73 3.75 17.81
N ALA A 236 0.38 3.52 17.10
CA ALA A 236 1.63 4.24 17.34
C ALA A 236 1.47 5.76 17.13
N ALA A 237 0.77 6.17 16.07
CA ALA A 237 0.49 7.58 15.82
C ALA A 237 -0.49 8.19 16.84
N GLU A 238 -1.46 7.42 17.33
CA GLU A 238 -2.42 7.88 18.33
C GLU A 238 -1.79 8.06 19.71
N HIS A 239 -1.02 7.07 20.13
CA HIS A 239 -0.46 6.99 21.49
C HIS A 239 1.00 7.44 21.56
N GLN A 240 1.57 7.94 20.44
CA GLN A 240 2.97 8.38 20.38
C GLN A 240 3.96 7.29 20.80
N TRP A 241 3.71 6.05 20.34
CA TRP A 241 4.58 4.93 20.64
C TRP A 241 5.97 5.13 20.07
N ASP A 242 6.94 4.62 20.80
CA ASP A 242 8.30 4.45 20.29
C ASP A 242 8.43 3.20 19.38
N VAL A 243 9.63 2.98 18.87
CA VAL A 243 9.93 1.82 18.03
C VAL A 243 9.70 0.50 18.77
N ASN A 244 10.08 0.42 20.07
CA ASN A 244 9.97 -0.82 20.84
C ASN A 244 8.50 -1.21 21.08
N GLN A 245 7.66 -0.26 21.48
CA GLN A 245 6.23 -0.52 21.67
C GLN A 245 5.56 -0.91 20.34
N THR A 246 5.95 -0.28 19.24
CA THR A 246 5.44 -0.60 17.91
C THR A 246 5.86 -2.02 17.49
N MET A 247 7.10 -2.42 17.77
CA MET A 247 7.59 -3.79 17.50
C MET A 247 6.79 -4.86 18.23
N ILE A 248 6.42 -4.63 19.49
CA ILE A 248 5.63 -5.60 20.28
C ILE A 248 4.32 -5.95 19.57
N MET A 249 3.64 -4.96 19.00
CA MET A 249 2.41 -5.22 18.22
C MET A 249 2.70 -5.90 16.87
N LEU A 250 3.76 -5.48 16.17
CA LEU A 250 4.14 -6.11 14.91
C LEU A 250 4.50 -7.60 15.08
N GLU A 251 4.95 -8.01 16.25
CA GLU A 251 5.37 -9.38 16.58
C GLU A 251 4.27 -10.22 17.24
N ASP A 252 3.12 -9.64 17.54
CA ASP A 252 2.01 -10.37 18.15
C ASP A 252 1.39 -11.35 17.13
N GLU A 253 1.33 -12.63 17.49
CA GLU A 253 0.80 -13.72 16.68
C GLU A 253 -0.57 -14.20 17.18
N ASP A 254 -1.05 -13.68 18.35
CA ASP A 254 -2.33 -14.09 18.90
C ASP A 254 -3.48 -13.23 18.37
N PRO A 255 -4.39 -13.79 17.56
CA PRO A 255 -5.54 -13.04 17.08
C PRO A 255 -6.47 -12.54 18.19
N LYS A 256 -6.45 -13.16 19.37
CA LYS A 256 -7.24 -12.73 20.53
C LYS A 256 -6.75 -11.41 21.13
N SER A 257 -5.53 -10.99 20.83
CA SER A 257 -5.02 -9.68 21.21
C SER A 257 -5.72 -8.53 20.48
N PHE A 258 -6.43 -8.81 19.39
CA PHE A 258 -7.09 -7.83 18.52
C PHE A 258 -8.60 -7.91 18.67
N SER A 259 -9.26 -6.78 18.86
CA SER A 259 -10.71 -6.71 18.95
C SER A 259 -11.25 -5.50 18.18
N PHE A 260 -12.34 -5.72 17.47
CA PHE A 260 -12.99 -4.71 16.65
C PHE A 260 -14.47 -4.61 17.03
N THR A 261 -14.93 -3.40 17.34
CA THR A 261 -16.32 -3.08 17.61
C THR A 261 -16.75 -1.86 16.78
N ASP A 262 -18.00 -1.47 16.85
CA ASP A 262 -18.42 -0.23 16.18
C ASP A 262 -17.79 1.01 16.79
N ALA A 263 -17.45 0.96 18.07
CA ALA A 263 -16.90 2.11 18.79
C ALA A 263 -15.36 2.15 18.79
N PHE A 264 -14.68 0.99 18.79
CA PHE A 264 -13.25 0.93 19.06
C PHE A 264 -12.55 -0.17 18.27
N PHE A 265 -11.30 0.11 17.87
CA PHE A 265 -10.27 -0.89 17.63
C PHE A 265 -9.41 -1.01 18.90
N VAL A 266 -9.16 -2.24 19.32
CA VAL A 266 -8.39 -2.56 20.54
C VAL A 266 -7.29 -3.57 20.20
N TRP A 267 -6.10 -3.33 20.71
CA TRP A 267 -5.02 -4.31 20.79
C TRP A 267 -4.51 -4.37 22.23
N ARG A 268 -4.71 -5.52 22.89
CA ARG A 268 -4.47 -5.69 24.35
C ARG A 268 -5.15 -4.58 25.16
N ASP A 269 -4.37 -3.77 25.90
CA ASP A 269 -4.85 -2.65 26.70
C ASP A 269 -4.96 -1.31 25.93
N TRP A 270 -4.47 -1.29 24.68
CA TRP A 270 -4.46 -0.10 23.84
C TRP A 270 -5.71 -0.03 22.97
N LYS A 271 -6.33 1.11 22.94
CA LYS A 271 -7.55 1.33 22.15
C LYS A 271 -7.55 2.67 21.44
N ILE A 272 -8.23 2.70 20.31
CA ILE A 272 -8.51 3.92 19.55
C ILE A 272 -9.99 3.91 19.17
N ASP A 273 -10.71 5.02 19.37
CA ASP A 273 -12.07 5.14 18.89
C ASP A 273 -12.15 5.25 17.36
N THR A 274 -13.31 4.88 16.79
CA THR A 274 -13.49 4.76 15.35
C THR A 274 -13.28 6.07 14.59
N GLU A 275 -13.64 7.23 15.17
CA GLU A 275 -13.42 8.53 14.55
C GLU A 275 -11.92 8.92 14.55
N ARG A 276 -11.23 8.68 15.65
CA ARG A 276 -9.78 8.88 15.73
C ARG A 276 -9.05 7.92 14.80
N LEU A 277 -9.48 6.64 14.73
CA LEU A 277 -8.96 5.65 13.80
C LEU A 277 -9.10 6.14 12.36
N LYS A 278 -10.24 6.68 11.97
CA LYS A 278 -10.48 7.25 10.64
C LYS A 278 -9.52 8.42 10.35
N SER A 279 -9.24 9.25 11.33
CA SER A 279 -8.27 10.34 11.21
C SER A 279 -6.85 9.81 11.03
N ARG A 280 -6.42 8.86 11.87
CA ARG A 280 -5.05 8.27 11.78
C ARG A 280 -4.87 7.44 10.52
N ARG A 281 -5.91 6.79 10.03
CA ARG A 281 -5.88 6.00 8.79
C ARG A 281 -5.53 6.84 7.54
N ARG A 282 -5.59 8.17 7.61
CA ARG A 282 -5.31 9.05 6.48
C ARG A 282 -3.87 8.94 5.97
N PHE A 283 -2.88 8.78 6.84
CA PHE A 283 -1.50 8.63 6.43
C PHE A 283 -1.13 7.17 6.10
N VAL A 284 -1.82 6.19 6.69
CA VAL A 284 -1.63 4.77 6.37
C VAL A 284 -2.52 4.43 5.18
N LYS A 285 -1.95 4.05 4.04
CA LYS A 285 -2.73 3.83 2.82
C LYS A 285 -3.09 2.36 2.63
N SER A 286 -2.49 1.70 1.69
CA SER A 286 -2.85 0.36 1.22
C SER A 286 -1.63 -0.57 1.24
N PHE A 287 -1.88 -1.83 1.03
CA PHE A 287 -0.86 -2.82 0.79
C PHE A 287 -1.14 -3.59 -0.50
N GLY A 288 -0.08 -3.96 -1.22
CA GLY A 288 -0.17 -4.80 -2.39
C GLY A 288 -0.34 -6.27 -1.99
N SER A 289 -1.36 -6.93 -2.53
CA SER A 289 -1.58 -8.37 -2.41
C SER A 289 -1.80 -9.01 -3.78
N CYS A 290 -1.15 -10.14 -4.04
CA CYS A 290 -1.35 -10.88 -5.28
C CYS A 290 -2.68 -11.66 -5.31
N SER A 291 -3.34 -11.81 -4.16
CA SER A 291 -4.68 -12.37 -4.01
C SER A 291 -5.59 -11.39 -3.28
N PHE A 292 -6.85 -11.31 -3.68
CA PHE A 292 -7.90 -10.64 -2.91
C PHE A 292 -8.74 -11.65 -2.12
N ASP A 293 -8.74 -12.90 -2.56
CA ASP A 293 -9.47 -14.00 -1.89
C ASP A 293 -8.79 -14.39 -0.57
N GLU A 294 -7.48 -14.60 -0.58
CA GLU A 294 -6.71 -15.05 0.59
C GLU A 294 -6.91 -14.14 1.82
N PRO A 295 -6.74 -12.80 1.76
CA PRO A 295 -7.05 -11.92 2.89
C PRO A 295 -8.48 -12.02 3.39
N ARG A 296 -9.46 -12.18 2.49
CA ARG A 296 -10.88 -12.29 2.86
C ARG A 296 -11.18 -13.60 3.56
N ASP A 297 -10.66 -14.71 3.04
CA ASP A 297 -10.89 -16.05 3.61
C ASP A 297 -10.27 -16.17 5.00
N ASP A 298 -9.08 -15.61 5.19
CA ASP A 298 -8.44 -15.55 6.50
C ASP A 298 -9.22 -14.67 7.49
N LEU A 299 -9.75 -13.53 7.07
CA LEU A 299 -10.60 -12.69 7.92
C LEU A 299 -11.91 -13.41 8.31
N ARG A 300 -12.50 -14.18 7.39
CA ARG A 300 -13.66 -15.05 7.69
C ARG A 300 -13.31 -16.15 8.67
N ALA A 301 -12.14 -16.79 8.52
CA ALA A 301 -11.65 -17.79 9.46
C ALA A 301 -11.45 -17.23 10.88
N LEU A 302 -11.16 -15.94 11.01
CA LEU A 302 -11.09 -15.22 12.28
C LEU A 302 -12.44 -14.67 12.77
N ASN A 303 -13.55 -14.93 12.05
CA ASN A 303 -14.89 -14.39 12.31
C ASN A 303 -14.93 -12.84 12.32
N LEU A 304 -14.13 -12.20 11.48
CA LEU A 304 -14.07 -10.74 11.32
C LEU A 304 -14.91 -10.25 10.12
N LEU A 305 -15.21 -11.13 9.16
CA LEU A 305 -16.13 -10.91 8.02
C LEU A 305 -17.34 -11.82 8.09
#